data_080145178ad0370837585ecc2487a084
#
_entry.id   080145178ad0370837585ecc2487a084
#
_cell.length_a   1.000
_cell.length_b   1.000
_cell.length_c   1.000
_cell.angle_alpha   90.00
_cell.angle_beta   90.00
_cell.angle_gamma   90.00
#
_symmetry.space_group_name_H-M   'P 1'
#
loop_
_entity.id
_entity.type
_entity.pdbx_description
1 polymer ?
#
loop_
_entity_poly.entity_id
_entity_poly.type
_entity_poly.pdbx_seq_one_letter_code
_entity_poly.pdbx_strand_id
1 'polypeptide(L)'
;MCIGYNHRVFGQNIKLCLEYYDSALKHFEEGKYYRDAYVVSLNIIQTYLARQSYSDAVPYLDRLGQLGKTVEGKDVVIGEALYMRYYQFRVIAVLGIKGEKAAAPYIREANAYYLKNKESISQEGWFGYKIMCSQILGNIGNAVAYMDSLIDYQRSIGNYYPGNYRQKAIMLEQTGHYKEACRAFAEYSQLNDSVRTAEMDEQLNKYTAQFEVDRLKMEKLELSEKMSRERLAFVFGAGCVILLLLILVTYLYIRTLSMNRKLDVARKELQKMGRIKSSFIQHVTHELRTPLNSVVGFSALLAEEGLDVEDAREYSSQVEKNIT
;
A
#
# COMPACT_ATOMS: atom_id res chain seq x y z
N MET A 1 13.60 -15.27 11.12
CA MET A 1 13.06 -16.45 11.86
C MET A 1 12.19 -17.36 10.98
N CYS A 2 11.15 -16.87 10.30
CA CYS A 2 10.28 -17.69 9.44
C CYS A 2 11.02 -18.49 8.35
N ILE A 3 12.03 -17.91 7.71
CA ILE A 3 12.82 -18.60 6.66
C ILE A 3 13.58 -19.78 7.25
N GLY A 4 14.23 -19.62 8.41
CA GLY A 4 14.93 -20.71 9.10
C GLY A 4 13.97 -21.84 9.54
N TYR A 5 12.78 -21.49 10.00
CA TYR A 5 11.75 -22.48 10.34
C TYR A 5 11.34 -23.31 9.11
N ASN A 6 11.09 -22.65 7.96
CA ASN A 6 10.75 -23.34 6.73
C ASN A 6 11.85 -24.30 6.28
N HIS A 7 13.11 -23.88 6.31
CA HIS A 7 14.24 -24.76 5.97
C HIS A 7 14.37 -25.95 6.92
N ARG A 8 14.06 -25.78 8.21
CA ARG A 8 14.03 -26.87 9.18
C ARG A 8 12.89 -27.86 8.92
N VAL A 9 11.68 -27.37 8.68
CA VAL A 9 10.49 -28.19 8.49
C VAL A 9 10.55 -28.97 7.18
N PHE A 10 11.00 -28.32 6.09
CA PHE A 10 11.07 -28.93 4.78
C PHE A 10 12.41 -29.65 4.48
N GLY A 11 13.37 -29.62 5.41
CA GLY A 11 14.62 -30.37 5.33
C GLY A 11 15.59 -29.98 4.20
N GLN A 12 15.33 -28.87 3.51
CA GLN A 12 16.03 -28.54 2.28
C GLN A 12 17.48 -28.09 2.45
N ASN A 13 17.80 -27.35 3.54
CA ASN A 13 19.18 -26.93 3.83
C ASN A 13 19.35 -26.51 5.29
N ILE A 14 19.85 -27.42 6.13
CA ILE A 14 20.02 -27.18 7.57
C ILE A 14 21.10 -26.12 7.86
N LYS A 15 22.16 -26.09 7.07
CA LYS A 15 23.21 -25.09 7.25
C LYS A 15 22.63 -23.68 7.06
N LEU A 16 21.88 -23.49 6.01
CA LEU A 16 21.20 -22.23 5.74
C LEU A 16 20.14 -21.91 6.83
N CYS A 17 19.44 -22.93 7.35
CA CYS A 17 18.52 -22.78 8.48
C CYS A 17 19.22 -22.19 9.71
N LEU A 18 20.38 -22.75 10.07
CA LEU A 18 21.17 -22.29 11.23
C LEU A 18 21.74 -20.90 10.99
N GLU A 19 22.22 -20.58 9.78
CA GLU A 19 22.69 -19.23 9.42
C GLU A 19 21.61 -18.16 9.61
N TYR A 20 20.36 -18.44 9.18
CA TYR A 20 19.22 -17.54 9.42
C TYR A 20 18.84 -17.42 10.89
N TYR A 21 18.91 -18.52 11.65
CA TYR A 21 18.65 -18.46 13.09
C TYR A 21 19.73 -17.67 13.83
N ASP A 22 21.02 -17.87 13.50
CA ASP A 22 22.12 -17.11 14.11
C ASP A 22 22.03 -15.62 13.80
N SER A 23 21.68 -15.28 12.55
CA SER A 23 21.43 -13.88 12.17
C SER A 23 20.27 -13.27 12.95
N ALA A 24 19.16 -14.01 13.08
CA ALA A 24 18.01 -13.56 13.86
C ALA A 24 18.34 -13.40 15.35
N LEU A 25 19.11 -14.35 15.93
CA LEU A 25 19.52 -14.31 17.32
C LEU A 25 20.35 -13.06 17.62
N LYS A 26 21.31 -12.74 16.74
CA LYS A 26 22.14 -11.54 16.87
C LYS A 26 21.28 -10.26 16.88
N HIS A 27 20.34 -10.13 15.94
CA HIS A 27 19.44 -8.96 15.90
C HIS A 27 18.55 -8.83 17.13
N PHE A 28 18.01 -9.94 17.64
CA PHE A 28 17.19 -9.90 18.83
C PHE A 28 17.98 -9.56 20.10
N GLU A 29 19.22 -9.99 20.21
CA GLU A 29 20.08 -9.62 21.33
C GLU A 29 20.51 -8.15 21.29
N GLU A 30 20.93 -7.66 20.12
CA GLU A 30 21.25 -6.24 19.90
C GLU A 30 20.06 -5.33 20.22
N GLY A 31 18.85 -5.75 19.81
CA GLY A 31 17.60 -5.06 20.08
C GLY A 31 17.03 -5.27 21.48
N LYS A 32 17.65 -6.10 22.33
CA LYS A 32 17.16 -6.48 23.66
C LYS A 32 15.79 -7.15 23.65
N TYR A 33 15.41 -7.82 22.56
CA TYR A 33 14.21 -8.63 22.43
C TYR A 33 14.43 -10.02 23.05
N TYR A 34 14.55 -10.07 24.37
CA TYR A 34 14.98 -11.25 25.12
C TYR A 34 14.12 -12.49 24.92
N ARG A 35 12.78 -12.33 24.84
CA ARG A 35 11.87 -13.44 24.61
C ARG A 35 12.07 -14.07 23.23
N ASP A 36 12.25 -13.25 22.19
CA ASP A 36 12.47 -13.74 20.83
C ASP A 36 13.84 -14.38 20.69
N ALA A 37 14.87 -13.81 21.31
CA ALA A 37 16.19 -14.42 21.42
C ALA A 37 16.15 -15.79 22.09
N TYR A 38 15.33 -15.94 23.16
CA TYR A 38 15.11 -17.20 23.87
C TYR A 38 14.47 -18.25 22.94
N VAL A 39 13.41 -17.89 22.20
CA VAL A 39 12.72 -18.78 21.26
C VAL A 39 13.65 -19.21 20.11
N VAL A 40 14.43 -18.29 19.54
CA VAL A 40 15.39 -18.62 18.46
C VAL A 40 16.47 -19.56 18.98
N SER A 41 17.02 -19.33 20.16
CA SER A 41 18.02 -20.21 20.77
C SER A 41 17.45 -21.63 20.97
N LEU A 42 16.21 -21.76 21.44
CA LEU A 42 15.53 -23.06 21.54
C LEU A 42 15.39 -23.77 20.19
N ASN A 43 15.12 -23.03 19.11
CA ASN A 43 15.00 -23.60 17.77
C ASN A 43 16.35 -24.08 17.22
N ILE A 44 17.45 -23.35 17.49
CA ILE A 44 18.82 -23.77 17.16
C ILE A 44 19.16 -25.07 17.91
N ILE A 45 18.96 -25.08 19.23
CA ILE A 45 19.19 -26.25 20.07
C ILE A 45 18.41 -27.45 19.58
N GLN A 46 17.11 -27.29 19.32
CA GLN A 46 16.26 -28.37 18.80
C GLN A 46 16.78 -28.92 17.48
N THR A 47 17.30 -28.04 16.60
CA THR A 47 17.86 -28.46 15.30
C THR A 47 19.11 -29.35 15.50
N TYR A 48 20.00 -29.01 16.41
CA TYR A 48 21.15 -29.83 16.73
C TYR A 48 20.77 -31.16 17.41
N LEU A 49 19.87 -31.12 18.41
CA LEU A 49 19.42 -32.32 19.11
C LEU A 49 18.70 -33.31 18.19
N ALA A 50 17.88 -32.83 17.24
CA ALA A 50 17.22 -33.67 16.25
C ALA A 50 18.20 -34.42 15.32
N ARG A 51 19.43 -33.92 15.20
CA ARG A 51 20.51 -34.54 14.44
C ARG A 51 21.49 -35.34 15.31
N GLN A 52 21.21 -35.48 16.59
CA GLN A 52 22.10 -36.10 17.58
C GLN A 52 23.47 -35.40 17.73
N SER A 53 23.55 -34.13 17.25
CA SER A 53 24.72 -33.27 17.43
C SER A 53 24.69 -32.60 18.82
N TYR A 54 24.73 -33.43 19.85
CA TYR A 54 24.51 -32.97 21.23
C TYR A 54 25.56 -31.96 21.70
N SER A 55 26.82 -32.13 21.30
CA SER A 55 27.90 -31.22 21.67
C SER A 55 27.72 -29.82 21.08
N ASP A 56 27.18 -29.72 19.85
CA ASP A 56 26.97 -28.44 19.17
C ASP A 56 25.80 -27.66 19.80
N ALA A 57 24.91 -28.34 20.51
CA ALA A 57 23.80 -27.70 21.25
C ALA A 57 24.26 -27.02 22.56
N VAL A 58 25.39 -27.46 23.18
CA VAL A 58 25.83 -26.99 24.50
C VAL A 58 26.07 -25.48 24.56
N PRO A 59 26.80 -24.84 23.62
CA PRO A 59 27.05 -23.40 23.69
C PRO A 59 25.75 -22.59 23.72
N TYR A 60 24.74 -23.02 22.95
CA TYR A 60 23.43 -22.37 22.93
C TYR A 60 22.62 -22.63 24.20
N LEU A 61 22.75 -23.82 24.82
CA LEU A 61 22.13 -24.10 26.12
C LEU A 61 22.72 -23.22 27.23
N ASP A 62 24.06 -23.06 27.26
CA ASP A 62 24.72 -22.21 28.24
C ASP A 62 24.33 -20.75 28.08
N ARG A 63 24.29 -20.28 26.84
CA ARG A 63 23.82 -18.93 26.50
C ARG A 63 22.35 -18.72 26.91
N LEU A 64 21.51 -19.71 26.66
CA LEU A 64 20.09 -19.67 27.02
C LEU A 64 19.89 -19.62 28.55
N GLY A 65 20.69 -20.38 29.30
CA GLY A 65 20.74 -20.35 30.76
C GLY A 65 21.16 -18.97 31.32
N GLN A 66 22.13 -18.32 30.67
CA GLN A 66 22.56 -16.97 31.03
C GLN A 66 21.47 -15.94 30.69
N LEU A 67 20.84 -16.07 29.51
CA LEU A 67 19.74 -15.22 29.09
C LEU A 67 18.55 -15.30 30.06
N GLY A 68 18.18 -16.50 30.52
CA GLY A 68 17.17 -16.72 31.54
C GLY A 68 17.44 -15.93 32.82
N LYS A 69 18.68 -15.99 33.34
CA LYS A 69 19.13 -15.21 34.51
C LYS A 69 19.11 -13.69 34.25
N THR A 70 19.45 -13.26 33.04
CA THR A 70 19.49 -11.84 32.68
C THR A 70 18.11 -11.18 32.68
N VAL A 71 17.06 -11.94 32.38
CA VAL A 71 15.69 -11.46 32.37
C VAL A 71 14.96 -11.63 33.73
N GLU A 72 15.56 -12.36 34.65
CA GLU A 72 15.04 -12.50 36.02
C GLU A 72 14.98 -11.13 36.69
N GLY A 73 13.81 -10.71 37.12
CA GLY A 73 13.59 -9.37 37.71
C GLY A 73 13.38 -8.24 36.71
N LYS A 74 13.33 -8.52 35.40
CA LYS A 74 12.91 -7.55 34.35
C LYS A 74 11.45 -7.78 33.98
N ASP A 75 10.86 -6.76 33.37
CA ASP A 75 9.47 -6.79 32.85
C ASP A 75 9.34 -7.65 31.55
N VAL A 76 10.03 -8.80 31.53
CA VAL A 76 10.05 -9.74 30.40
C VAL A 76 9.54 -11.09 30.87
N VAL A 77 8.37 -11.48 30.40
CA VAL A 77 7.79 -12.78 30.71
C VAL A 77 8.27 -13.83 29.71
N ILE A 78 9.14 -14.73 30.16
CA ILE A 78 9.41 -16.01 29.49
C ILE A 78 8.49 -17.03 30.11
N GLY A 79 7.49 -17.53 29.36
CA GLY A 79 6.49 -18.44 29.89
C GLY A 79 7.07 -19.81 30.32
N GLU A 80 6.39 -20.48 31.22
CA GLU A 80 6.79 -21.80 31.84
C GLU A 80 7.06 -22.85 30.76
N ALA A 81 6.30 -22.83 29.66
CA ALA A 81 6.51 -23.76 28.55
C ALA A 81 7.87 -23.58 27.84
N LEU A 82 8.40 -22.38 27.76
CA LEU A 82 9.72 -22.12 27.18
C LEU A 82 10.85 -22.54 28.14
N TYR A 83 10.68 -22.28 29.44
CA TYR A 83 11.60 -22.77 30.47
C TYR A 83 11.61 -24.29 30.51
N MET A 84 10.45 -24.95 30.41
CA MET A 84 10.38 -26.40 30.35
C MET A 84 11.16 -26.99 29.20
N ARG A 85 11.07 -26.37 28.01
CA ARG A 85 11.87 -26.78 26.82
C ARG A 85 13.37 -26.67 27.09
N TYR A 86 13.81 -25.62 27.79
CA TYR A 86 15.21 -25.47 28.18
C TYR A 86 15.66 -26.64 29.08
N TYR A 87 14.89 -26.97 30.11
CA TYR A 87 15.20 -28.12 31.00
C TYR A 87 15.24 -29.43 30.23
N GLN A 88 14.28 -29.68 29.37
CA GLN A 88 14.22 -30.88 28.54
C GLN A 88 15.43 -30.99 27.62
N PHE A 89 15.77 -29.94 26.92
CA PHE A 89 16.91 -29.93 25.99
C PHE A 89 18.25 -30.11 26.72
N ARG A 90 18.38 -29.54 27.90
CA ARG A 90 19.57 -29.70 28.72
C ARG A 90 19.73 -31.17 29.16
N VAL A 91 18.64 -31.82 29.58
CA VAL A 91 18.66 -33.26 29.88
C VAL A 91 19.07 -34.07 28.66
N ILE A 92 18.45 -33.83 27.50
CA ILE A 92 18.72 -34.56 26.26
C ILE A 92 20.19 -34.43 25.85
N ALA A 93 20.74 -33.22 25.89
CA ALA A 93 22.13 -32.97 25.53
C ALA A 93 23.10 -33.68 26.48
N VAL A 94 22.90 -33.55 27.81
CA VAL A 94 23.75 -34.21 28.81
C VAL A 94 23.63 -35.73 28.72
N LEU A 95 22.42 -36.24 28.50
CA LEU A 95 22.17 -37.67 28.34
C LEU A 95 22.92 -38.23 27.11
N GLY A 96 22.85 -37.53 25.99
CA GLY A 96 23.53 -37.93 24.76
C GLY A 96 25.07 -37.85 24.83
N ILE A 97 25.62 -36.90 25.60
CA ILE A 97 27.07 -36.73 25.74
C ILE A 97 27.70 -37.57 26.82
N LYS A 98 27.06 -37.61 28.04
CA LYS A 98 27.67 -38.11 29.27
C LYS A 98 26.90 -39.29 29.87
N GLY A 99 25.79 -39.67 29.27
CA GLY A 99 24.95 -40.79 29.73
C GLY A 99 24.09 -40.50 30.96
N GLU A 100 23.37 -41.53 31.39
CA GLU A 100 22.30 -41.47 32.39
C GLU A 100 22.73 -40.95 33.77
N LYS A 101 23.87 -41.45 34.27
CA LYS A 101 24.38 -41.05 35.60
C LYS A 101 24.61 -39.54 35.70
N ALA A 102 25.20 -38.95 34.63
CA ALA A 102 25.48 -37.53 34.58
C ALA A 102 24.19 -36.70 34.35
N ALA A 103 23.22 -37.25 33.66
CA ALA A 103 21.93 -36.60 33.40
C ALA A 103 20.94 -36.68 34.60
N ALA A 104 21.13 -37.59 35.53
CA ALA A 104 20.19 -37.80 36.62
C ALA A 104 19.81 -36.54 37.44
N PRO A 105 20.73 -35.63 37.81
CA PRO A 105 20.33 -34.38 38.49
C PRO A 105 19.44 -33.49 37.63
N TYR A 106 19.74 -33.38 36.36
CA TYR A 106 18.96 -32.57 35.40
C TYR A 106 17.59 -33.17 35.11
N ILE A 107 17.49 -34.52 35.09
CA ILE A 107 16.20 -35.24 35.01
C ILE A 107 15.32 -34.92 36.21
N ARG A 108 15.89 -34.91 37.41
CA ARG A 108 15.14 -34.56 38.64
C ARG A 108 14.64 -33.11 38.59
N GLU A 109 15.51 -32.18 38.15
CA GLU A 109 15.18 -30.76 38.00
C GLU A 109 14.03 -30.58 37.01
N ALA A 110 14.12 -31.17 35.80
CA ALA A 110 13.09 -31.12 34.77
C ALA A 110 11.75 -31.72 35.24
N ASN A 111 11.79 -32.87 35.96
CA ASN A 111 10.59 -33.50 36.53
C ASN A 111 9.94 -32.61 37.59
N ALA A 112 10.72 -32.02 38.49
CA ALA A 112 10.24 -31.14 39.55
C ALA A 112 9.60 -29.87 38.93
N TYR A 113 10.23 -29.30 37.90
CA TYR A 113 9.68 -28.15 37.19
C TYR A 113 8.36 -28.48 36.47
N TYR A 114 8.28 -29.63 35.80
CA TYR A 114 7.05 -30.09 35.16
C TYR A 114 5.92 -30.26 36.17
N LEU A 115 6.17 -30.95 37.30
CA LEU A 115 5.14 -31.18 38.31
C LEU A 115 4.61 -29.88 38.92
N LYS A 116 5.48 -28.88 39.11
CA LYS A 116 5.09 -27.57 39.63
C LYS A 116 4.23 -26.78 38.66
N ASN A 117 4.47 -26.89 37.32
CA ASN A 117 3.85 -26.05 36.31
C ASN A 117 3.02 -26.86 35.30
N LYS A 118 2.47 -28.00 35.69
CA LYS A 118 1.81 -29.00 34.85
C LYS A 118 0.67 -28.42 34.01
N GLU A 119 -0.07 -27.43 34.53
CA GLU A 119 -1.20 -26.80 33.85
C GLU A 119 -0.77 -25.90 32.68
N SER A 120 0.43 -25.33 32.79
CA SER A 120 0.98 -24.42 31.77
C SER A 120 1.87 -25.12 30.74
N ILE A 121 2.14 -26.40 30.90
CA ILE A 121 3.06 -27.18 30.06
C ILE A 121 2.29 -28.21 29.23
N SER A 122 2.55 -28.24 27.92
CA SER A 122 1.94 -29.22 27.03
C SER A 122 2.30 -30.64 27.38
N GLN A 123 1.29 -31.51 27.56
CA GLN A 123 1.48 -32.94 27.75
C GLN A 123 2.16 -33.59 26.54
N GLU A 124 1.87 -33.14 25.33
CA GLU A 124 2.53 -33.63 24.10
C GLU A 124 4.05 -33.39 24.18
N GLY A 125 4.45 -32.18 24.56
CA GLY A 125 5.86 -31.84 24.74
C GLY A 125 6.52 -32.69 25.83
N TRP A 126 5.80 -33.01 26.88
CA TRP A 126 6.29 -33.86 27.93
C TRP A 126 6.49 -35.31 27.49
N PHE A 127 5.51 -35.91 26.82
CA PHE A 127 5.65 -37.26 26.26
C PHE A 127 6.76 -37.33 25.22
N GLY A 128 6.85 -36.35 24.32
CA GLY A 128 7.92 -36.27 23.32
C GLY A 128 9.33 -36.24 23.93
N TYR A 129 9.50 -35.51 25.05
CA TYR A 129 10.74 -35.54 25.84
C TYR A 129 11.03 -36.91 26.42
N LYS A 130 10.03 -37.60 27.02
CA LYS A 130 10.20 -38.95 27.60
C LYS A 130 10.56 -39.97 26.52
N ILE A 131 9.92 -39.91 25.37
CA ILE A 131 10.25 -40.76 24.22
C ILE A 131 11.71 -40.59 23.83
N MET A 132 12.17 -39.34 23.64
CA MET A 132 13.53 -39.06 23.23
C MET A 132 14.58 -39.50 24.23
N CYS A 133 14.34 -39.28 25.51
CA CYS A 133 15.21 -39.80 26.59
C CYS A 133 15.29 -41.32 26.55
N SER A 134 14.15 -42.04 26.42
CA SER A 134 14.11 -43.48 26.37
C SER A 134 14.84 -44.05 25.14
N GLN A 135 14.73 -43.41 24.00
CA GLN A 135 15.47 -43.77 22.77
C GLN A 135 16.98 -43.61 22.94
N ILE A 136 17.45 -42.51 23.54
CA ILE A 136 18.89 -42.28 23.79
C ILE A 136 19.45 -43.33 24.74
N LEU A 137 18.68 -43.75 25.74
CA LEU A 137 19.03 -44.80 26.68
C LEU A 137 18.95 -46.23 26.08
N GLY A 138 18.50 -46.36 24.84
CA GLY A 138 18.25 -47.68 24.21
C GLY A 138 17.03 -48.43 24.79
N ASN A 139 16.24 -47.80 25.67
CA ASN A 139 15.04 -48.39 26.23
C ASN A 139 13.83 -48.20 25.35
N ILE A 140 13.82 -48.92 24.22
CA ILE A 140 12.78 -48.78 23.21
C ILE A 140 11.40 -49.16 23.71
N GLY A 141 11.30 -50.15 24.63
CA GLY A 141 10.01 -50.52 25.23
C GLY A 141 9.34 -49.36 25.99
N ASN A 142 10.11 -48.60 26.78
CA ASN A 142 9.61 -47.40 27.43
C ASN A 142 9.27 -46.30 26.41
N ALA A 143 10.07 -46.15 25.35
CA ALA A 143 9.78 -45.19 24.28
C ALA A 143 8.44 -45.49 23.58
N VAL A 144 8.14 -46.77 23.33
CA VAL A 144 6.84 -47.22 22.76
C VAL A 144 5.70 -46.91 23.74
N ALA A 145 5.86 -47.22 25.04
CA ALA A 145 4.82 -46.94 26.05
C ALA A 145 4.49 -45.44 26.18
N TYR A 146 5.53 -44.56 26.11
CA TYR A 146 5.30 -43.11 26.08
C TYR A 146 4.68 -42.65 24.76
N MET A 147 5.00 -43.29 23.62
CA MET A 147 4.37 -43.02 22.35
C MET A 147 2.88 -43.40 22.38
N ASP A 148 2.51 -44.51 22.98
CA ASP A 148 1.11 -44.90 23.18
C ASP A 148 0.37 -43.83 24.00
N SER A 149 0.97 -43.42 25.13
CA SER A 149 0.41 -42.37 25.97
C SER A 149 0.23 -41.02 25.19
N LEU A 150 1.15 -40.69 24.31
CA LEU A 150 1.07 -39.51 23.46
C LEU A 150 -0.08 -39.64 22.45
N ILE A 151 -0.19 -40.78 21.78
CA ILE A 151 -1.24 -41.04 20.80
C ILE A 151 -2.62 -41.01 21.47
N ASP A 152 -2.75 -41.64 22.64
CA ASP A 152 -4.02 -41.66 23.41
C ASP A 152 -4.42 -40.27 23.88
N TYR A 153 -3.47 -39.49 24.36
CA TYR A 153 -3.70 -38.06 24.68
C TYR A 153 -4.16 -37.27 23.47
N GLN A 154 -3.47 -37.37 22.35
CA GLN A 154 -3.83 -36.66 21.10
C GLN A 154 -5.22 -37.08 20.60
N ARG A 155 -5.54 -38.37 20.68
CA ARG A 155 -6.87 -38.89 20.33
C ARG A 155 -7.95 -38.28 21.24
N SER A 156 -7.67 -38.12 22.54
CA SER A 156 -8.63 -37.55 23.52
C SER A 156 -8.98 -36.08 23.26
N ILE A 157 -8.06 -35.33 22.63
CA ILE A 157 -8.24 -33.90 22.24
C ILE A 157 -8.62 -33.72 20.79
N GLY A 158 -8.89 -34.82 20.05
CA GLY A 158 -9.24 -34.77 18.62
C GLY A 158 -8.10 -34.39 17.68
N ASN A 159 -6.86 -34.44 18.16
CA ASN A 159 -5.67 -34.10 17.39
C ASN A 159 -4.97 -35.39 16.90
N TYR A 160 -5.07 -35.67 15.59
CA TYR A 160 -4.50 -36.88 15.01
C TYR A 160 -3.23 -36.53 14.23
N TYR A 161 -2.08 -37.02 14.70
CA TYR A 161 -0.81 -36.83 14.03
C TYR A 161 -0.26 -38.16 13.48
N PRO A 162 -0.42 -38.44 12.17
CA PRO A 162 -0.04 -39.73 11.57
C PRO A 162 1.42 -40.11 11.82
N GLY A 163 2.33 -39.12 11.85
CA GLY A 163 3.75 -39.35 12.05
C GLY A 163 4.11 -40.09 13.32
N ASN A 164 3.30 -40.01 14.39
CA ASN A 164 3.52 -40.74 15.64
C ASN A 164 3.30 -42.26 15.47
N TYR A 165 2.30 -42.65 14.68
CA TYR A 165 2.06 -44.08 14.37
C TYR A 165 3.21 -44.66 13.54
N ARG A 166 3.74 -43.89 12.57
CA ARG A 166 4.93 -44.30 11.81
C ARG A 166 6.14 -44.46 12.71
N GLN A 167 6.38 -43.51 13.62
CA GLN A 167 7.51 -43.60 14.58
C GLN A 167 7.35 -44.78 15.55
N LYS A 168 6.16 -45.01 16.03
CA LYS A 168 5.84 -46.20 16.87
C LYS A 168 6.13 -47.49 16.10
N ALA A 169 5.72 -47.60 14.86
CA ALA A 169 5.96 -48.78 14.03
C ALA A 169 7.46 -49.06 13.84
N ILE A 170 8.27 -48.03 13.59
CA ILE A 170 9.73 -48.16 13.48
C ILE A 170 10.36 -48.65 14.78
N MET A 171 9.92 -48.12 15.92
CA MET A 171 10.41 -48.56 17.23
C MET A 171 10.03 -50.01 17.52
N LEU A 172 8.82 -50.44 17.20
CA LEU A 172 8.36 -51.83 17.35
C LEU A 172 9.14 -52.78 16.42
N GLU A 173 9.44 -52.40 15.21
CA GLU A 173 10.28 -53.16 14.29
C GLU A 173 11.69 -53.35 14.85
N GLN A 174 12.31 -52.32 15.42
CA GLN A 174 13.63 -52.41 16.08
C GLN A 174 13.69 -53.38 17.23
N THR A 175 12.56 -53.62 17.88
CA THR A 175 12.48 -54.57 19.01
C THR A 175 11.94 -55.95 18.60
N GLY A 176 11.75 -56.21 17.31
CA GLY A 176 11.28 -57.49 16.78
C GLY A 176 9.77 -57.73 16.91
N HIS A 177 9.00 -56.72 17.32
CA HIS A 177 7.56 -56.78 17.44
C HIS A 177 6.85 -56.53 16.10
N TYR A 178 7.15 -57.34 15.10
CA TYR A 178 6.74 -57.12 13.71
C TYR A 178 5.23 -57.04 13.49
N LYS A 179 4.46 -57.84 14.26
CA LYS A 179 3.00 -57.85 14.14
C LYS A 179 2.38 -56.52 14.55
N GLU A 180 2.85 -55.99 15.66
CA GLU A 180 2.44 -54.67 16.20
C GLU A 180 2.95 -53.54 15.30
N ALA A 181 4.16 -53.67 14.77
CA ALA A 181 4.72 -52.70 13.80
C ALA A 181 3.86 -52.61 12.53
N CYS A 182 3.47 -53.79 11.95
CA CYS A 182 2.57 -53.80 10.80
C CYS A 182 1.21 -53.14 11.08
N ARG A 183 0.66 -53.34 12.26
CA ARG A 183 -0.61 -52.69 12.67
C ARG A 183 -0.44 -51.19 12.78
N ALA A 184 0.62 -50.72 13.39
CA ALA A 184 0.92 -49.26 13.51
C ALA A 184 1.19 -48.63 12.16
N PHE A 185 1.83 -49.33 11.20
CA PHE A 185 1.97 -48.87 9.81
C PHE A 185 0.64 -48.80 9.08
N ALA A 186 -0.27 -49.74 9.30
CA ALA A 186 -1.60 -49.68 8.69
C ALA A 186 -2.40 -48.48 9.20
N GLU A 187 -2.39 -48.23 10.55
CA GLU A 187 -3.01 -47.04 11.14
C GLU A 187 -2.39 -45.75 10.61
N TYR A 188 -1.05 -45.69 10.46
CA TYR A 188 -0.36 -44.56 9.81
C TYR A 188 -0.87 -44.31 8.39
N SER A 189 -0.93 -45.36 7.56
CA SER A 189 -1.37 -45.23 6.16
C SER A 189 -2.79 -44.70 6.08
N GLN A 190 -3.71 -45.28 6.83
CA GLN A 190 -5.11 -44.86 6.85
C GLN A 190 -5.30 -43.40 7.30
N LEU A 191 -4.61 -42.98 8.36
CA LEU A 191 -4.67 -41.60 8.85
C LEU A 191 -3.97 -40.63 7.92
N ASN A 192 -2.82 -41.01 7.35
CA ASN A 192 -2.07 -40.18 6.43
C ASN A 192 -2.86 -39.91 5.16
N ASP A 193 -3.57 -40.89 4.63
CA ASP A 193 -4.42 -40.73 3.45
C ASP A 193 -5.60 -39.80 3.74
N SER A 194 -6.24 -39.91 4.92
CA SER A 194 -7.33 -39.01 5.31
C SER A 194 -6.87 -37.56 5.53
N VAL A 195 -5.73 -37.35 6.17
CA VAL A 195 -5.14 -36.01 6.38
C VAL A 195 -4.73 -35.40 5.05
N ARG A 196 -4.10 -36.20 4.16
CA ARG A 196 -3.69 -35.75 2.84
C ARG A 196 -4.86 -35.35 1.96
N THR A 197 -5.97 -36.06 2.04
CA THR A 197 -7.21 -35.70 1.32
C THR A 197 -7.77 -34.40 1.85
N ALA A 198 -7.86 -34.24 3.18
CA ALA A 198 -8.35 -33.02 3.81
C ALA A 198 -7.47 -31.78 3.50
N GLU A 199 -6.14 -31.95 3.54
CA GLU A 199 -5.20 -30.87 3.16
C GLU A 199 -5.34 -30.49 1.67
N MET A 200 -5.58 -31.49 0.81
CA MET A 200 -5.78 -31.29 -0.61
C MET A 200 -7.09 -30.53 -0.89
N ASP A 201 -8.17 -30.89 -0.19
CA ASP A 201 -9.46 -30.19 -0.27
C ASP A 201 -9.36 -28.75 0.26
N GLU A 202 -8.64 -28.53 1.37
CA GLU A 202 -8.39 -27.19 1.89
C GLU A 202 -7.58 -26.34 0.91
N GLN A 203 -6.52 -26.90 0.30
CA GLN A 203 -5.74 -26.21 -0.72
C GLN A 203 -6.57 -25.90 -1.95
N LEU A 204 -7.39 -26.83 -2.41
CA LEU A 204 -8.27 -26.63 -3.55
C LEU A 204 -9.26 -25.50 -3.29
N ASN A 205 -9.88 -25.48 -2.12
CA ASN A 205 -10.79 -24.40 -1.69
C ASN A 205 -10.09 -23.05 -1.64
N LYS A 206 -8.85 -23.02 -1.13
CA LYS A 206 -8.03 -21.80 -1.08
C LYS A 206 -7.67 -21.29 -2.49
N TYR A 207 -7.26 -22.19 -3.39
CA TYR A 207 -6.96 -21.80 -4.78
C TYR A 207 -8.20 -21.34 -5.52
N THR A 208 -9.36 -21.99 -5.30
CA THR A 208 -10.64 -21.58 -5.90
C THR A 208 -11.04 -20.19 -5.42
N ALA A 209 -10.95 -19.92 -4.10
CA ALA A 209 -11.23 -18.61 -3.57
C ALA A 209 -10.25 -17.54 -4.11
N GLN A 210 -8.98 -17.87 -4.24
CA GLN A 210 -7.97 -16.96 -4.80
C GLN A 210 -8.27 -16.65 -6.27
N PHE A 211 -8.64 -17.66 -7.06
CA PHE A 211 -9.01 -17.50 -8.45
C PHE A 211 -10.24 -16.58 -8.61
N GLU A 212 -11.25 -16.74 -7.76
CA GLU A 212 -12.42 -15.85 -7.77
C GLU A 212 -12.05 -14.41 -7.43
N VAL A 213 -11.20 -14.19 -6.43
CA VAL A 213 -10.69 -12.86 -6.07
C VAL A 213 -9.90 -12.22 -7.23
N ASP A 214 -9.06 -12.99 -7.89
CA ASP A 214 -8.26 -12.49 -9.01
C ASP A 214 -9.13 -12.21 -10.24
N ARG A 215 -10.17 -13.03 -10.50
CA ARG A 215 -11.17 -12.76 -11.54
C ARG A 215 -11.91 -11.45 -11.29
N LEU A 216 -12.38 -11.23 -10.05
CA LEU A 216 -13.07 -9.98 -9.69
C LEU A 216 -12.15 -8.75 -9.77
N LYS A 217 -10.86 -8.90 -9.47
CA LYS A 217 -9.88 -7.82 -9.67
C LYS A 217 -9.70 -7.47 -11.14
N MET A 218 -9.61 -8.47 -12.02
CA MET A 218 -9.50 -8.26 -13.46
C MET A 218 -10.74 -7.56 -14.02
N GLU A 219 -11.94 -8.01 -13.64
CA GLU A 219 -13.20 -7.37 -14.03
C GLU A 219 -13.29 -5.92 -13.56
N LYS A 220 -12.86 -5.65 -12.31
CA LYS A 220 -12.77 -4.28 -11.79
C LYS A 220 -11.77 -3.42 -12.55
N LEU A 221 -10.63 -3.97 -12.97
CA LEU A 221 -9.63 -3.26 -13.76
C LEU A 221 -10.19 -2.91 -15.15
N GLU A 222 -10.84 -3.84 -15.84
CA GLU A 222 -11.48 -3.61 -17.13
C GLU A 222 -12.54 -2.52 -17.05
N LEU A 223 -13.39 -2.57 -16.01
CA LEU A 223 -14.42 -1.55 -15.76
C LEU A 223 -13.79 -0.18 -15.49
N SER A 224 -12.71 -0.14 -14.71
CA SER A 224 -11.95 1.08 -14.41
C SER A 224 -11.32 1.69 -15.66
N GLU A 225 -10.72 0.86 -16.54
CA GLU A 225 -10.18 1.31 -17.82
C GLU A 225 -11.27 1.87 -18.74
N LYS A 226 -12.42 1.19 -18.83
CA LYS A 226 -13.56 1.66 -19.62
C LYS A 226 -14.04 3.03 -19.13
N MET A 227 -14.24 3.18 -17.82
CA MET A 227 -14.64 4.46 -17.22
C MET A 227 -13.59 5.57 -17.45
N SER A 228 -12.31 5.22 -17.40
CA SER A 228 -11.23 6.18 -17.67
C SER A 228 -11.24 6.66 -19.12
N ARG A 229 -11.46 5.76 -20.09
CA ARG A 229 -11.60 6.12 -21.52
C ARG A 229 -12.82 7.02 -21.77
N GLU A 230 -13.95 6.70 -21.16
CA GLU A 230 -15.16 7.51 -21.27
C GLU A 230 -14.96 8.92 -20.66
N ARG A 231 -14.34 9.02 -19.49
CA ARG A 231 -13.97 10.31 -18.88
C ARG A 231 -13.02 11.12 -19.77
N LEU A 232 -12.02 10.47 -20.34
CA LEU A 232 -11.07 11.12 -21.26
C LEU A 232 -11.78 11.68 -22.50
N ALA A 233 -12.66 10.89 -23.13
CA ALA A 233 -13.46 11.30 -24.26
C ALA A 233 -14.36 12.51 -23.92
N PHE A 234 -14.99 12.49 -22.74
CA PHE A 234 -15.81 13.61 -22.26
C PHE A 234 -14.98 14.89 -22.04
N VAL A 235 -13.82 14.79 -21.41
CA VAL A 235 -12.90 15.95 -21.20
C VAL A 235 -12.41 16.53 -22.52
N PHE A 236 -12.03 15.68 -23.46
CA PHE A 236 -11.65 16.13 -24.81
C PHE A 236 -12.80 16.79 -25.55
N GLY A 237 -14.00 16.20 -25.50
CA GLY A 237 -15.20 16.80 -26.10
C GLY A 237 -15.53 18.17 -25.53
N ALA A 238 -15.52 18.30 -24.20
CA ALA A 238 -15.74 19.57 -23.51
C ALA A 238 -14.66 20.61 -23.88
N GLY A 239 -13.39 20.20 -23.96
CA GLY A 239 -12.29 21.05 -24.39
C GLY A 239 -12.47 21.58 -25.81
N CYS A 240 -12.91 20.75 -26.75
CA CYS A 240 -13.22 21.15 -28.13
C CYS A 240 -14.36 22.19 -28.19
N VAL A 241 -15.43 21.99 -27.40
CA VAL A 241 -16.54 22.96 -27.35
C VAL A 241 -16.07 24.31 -26.81
N ILE A 242 -15.28 24.34 -25.74
CA ILE A 242 -14.70 25.58 -25.19
C ILE A 242 -13.84 26.29 -26.21
N LEU A 243 -12.99 25.53 -26.92
CA LEU A 243 -12.13 26.09 -27.96
C LEU A 243 -12.93 26.71 -29.11
N LEU A 244 -14.00 26.05 -29.55
CA LEU A 244 -14.89 26.61 -30.60
C LEU A 244 -15.59 27.89 -30.12
N LEU A 245 -16.04 27.92 -28.85
CA LEU A 245 -16.63 29.14 -28.27
C LEU A 245 -15.62 30.28 -28.19
N LEU A 246 -14.38 30.03 -27.83
CA LEU A 246 -13.31 31.04 -27.81
C LEU A 246 -13.02 31.58 -29.21
N ILE A 247 -12.98 30.72 -30.23
CA ILE A 247 -12.81 31.13 -31.62
C ILE A 247 -13.99 32.01 -32.05
N LEU A 248 -15.22 31.65 -31.73
CA LEU A 248 -16.41 32.42 -32.06
C LEU A 248 -16.39 33.80 -31.38
N VAL A 249 -16.09 33.85 -30.09
CA VAL A 249 -15.97 35.13 -29.35
C VAL A 249 -14.90 36.02 -29.94
N THR A 250 -13.74 35.46 -30.27
CA THR A 250 -12.62 36.19 -30.89
C THR A 250 -13.03 36.74 -32.26
N TYR A 251 -13.71 35.93 -33.07
CA TYR A 251 -14.25 36.37 -34.37
C TYR A 251 -15.23 37.53 -34.22
N LEU A 252 -16.21 37.38 -33.29
CA LEU A 252 -17.19 38.46 -33.04
C LEU A 252 -16.53 39.73 -32.51
N TYR A 253 -15.51 39.61 -31.66
CA TYR A 253 -14.75 40.73 -31.15
C TYR A 253 -14.00 41.49 -32.29
N ILE A 254 -13.31 40.76 -33.17
CA ILE A 254 -12.62 41.36 -34.34
C ILE A 254 -13.60 42.06 -35.30
N ARG A 255 -14.75 41.41 -35.54
CA ARG A 255 -15.82 41.95 -36.35
C ARG A 255 -16.36 43.27 -35.77
N THR A 256 -16.60 43.31 -34.45
CA THR A 256 -17.08 44.51 -33.75
C THR A 256 -16.06 45.64 -33.82
N LEU A 257 -14.78 45.33 -33.59
CA LEU A 257 -13.70 46.34 -33.76
C LEU A 257 -13.63 46.90 -35.16
N SER A 258 -13.75 46.06 -36.20
CA SER A 258 -13.78 46.47 -37.59
C SER A 258 -14.97 47.39 -37.88
N MET A 259 -16.14 47.05 -37.35
CA MET A 259 -17.35 47.85 -37.54
C MET A 259 -17.24 49.21 -36.83
N ASN A 260 -16.72 49.22 -35.59
CA ASN A 260 -16.48 50.46 -34.86
C ASN A 260 -15.50 51.38 -35.57
N ARG A 261 -14.42 50.86 -36.17
CA ARG A 261 -13.48 51.66 -36.99
C ARG A 261 -14.17 52.28 -38.19
N LYS A 262 -15.00 51.52 -38.90
CA LYS A 262 -15.78 52.07 -40.06
C LYS A 262 -16.75 53.15 -39.59
N LEU A 263 -17.40 52.98 -38.45
CA LEU A 263 -18.29 53.97 -37.89
C LEU A 263 -17.59 55.26 -37.49
N ASP A 264 -16.39 55.16 -36.90
CA ASP A 264 -15.56 56.32 -36.57
C ASP A 264 -15.08 57.10 -37.78
N VAL A 265 -14.71 56.42 -38.87
CA VAL A 265 -14.38 57.07 -40.13
C VAL A 265 -15.59 57.81 -40.70
N ALA A 266 -16.76 57.15 -40.76
CA ALA A 266 -17.99 57.79 -41.25
C ALA A 266 -18.40 58.98 -40.37
N ARG A 267 -18.29 58.90 -39.03
CA ARG A 267 -18.52 60.05 -38.15
C ARG A 267 -17.62 61.21 -38.39
N LYS A 268 -16.31 60.94 -38.57
CA LYS A 268 -15.34 62.03 -38.93
C LYS A 268 -15.66 62.70 -40.26
N GLU A 269 -16.07 61.95 -41.29
CA GLU A 269 -16.49 62.50 -42.57
C GLU A 269 -17.75 63.34 -42.42
N LEU A 270 -18.78 62.86 -41.72
CA LEU A 270 -20.00 63.64 -41.44
C LEU A 270 -19.69 64.91 -40.66
N GLN A 271 -18.82 64.88 -39.67
CA GLN A 271 -18.40 66.07 -38.94
C GLN A 271 -17.66 67.07 -39.85
N LYS A 272 -16.77 66.55 -40.73
CA LYS A 272 -16.09 67.44 -41.74
C LYS A 272 -17.06 68.08 -42.65
N MET A 273 -17.99 67.34 -43.22
CA MET A 273 -19.08 67.91 -44.05
C MET A 273 -19.92 68.91 -43.26
N GLY A 274 -20.29 68.65 -42.01
CA GLY A 274 -21.00 69.59 -41.16
C GLY A 274 -20.23 70.91 -40.97
N ARG A 275 -18.92 70.81 -40.68
CA ARG A 275 -18.05 72.02 -40.56
C ARG A 275 -17.99 72.80 -41.88
N ILE A 276 -17.80 72.13 -43.04
CA ILE A 276 -17.75 72.79 -44.37
C ILE A 276 -19.07 73.46 -44.60
N LYS A 277 -20.22 72.79 -44.35
CA LYS A 277 -21.56 73.38 -44.48
C LYS A 277 -21.73 74.66 -43.65
N SER A 278 -21.39 74.58 -42.34
CA SER A 278 -21.47 75.71 -41.44
C SER A 278 -20.58 76.90 -41.91
N SER A 279 -19.32 76.59 -42.28
CA SER A 279 -18.36 77.62 -42.79
C SER A 279 -18.88 78.26 -44.10
N PHE A 280 -19.44 77.43 -44.98
CA PHE A 280 -20.04 77.95 -46.24
C PHE A 280 -21.23 78.84 -45.94
N ILE A 281 -22.16 78.43 -45.09
CA ILE A 281 -23.34 79.27 -44.75
C ILE A 281 -22.85 80.61 -44.13
N GLN A 282 -21.88 80.56 -43.22
CA GLN A 282 -21.34 81.70 -42.51
C GLN A 282 -20.66 82.68 -43.52
N HIS A 283 -19.88 82.11 -44.46
CA HIS A 283 -19.22 82.90 -45.47
C HIS A 283 -20.26 83.54 -46.40
N VAL A 284 -21.17 82.73 -46.93
CA VAL A 284 -22.25 83.31 -47.86
C VAL A 284 -23.08 84.36 -47.09
N THR A 285 -23.41 84.13 -45.81
CA THR A 285 -24.19 85.14 -45.08
C THR A 285 -23.37 86.46 -44.89
N HIS A 286 -22.07 86.30 -44.64
CA HIS A 286 -21.20 87.50 -44.54
C HIS A 286 -21.08 88.22 -45.89
N GLU A 287 -20.80 87.50 -47.00
CA GLU A 287 -20.73 88.04 -48.33
C GLU A 287 -22.01 88.66 -48.84
N LEU A 288 -23.15 88.18 -48.42
CA LEU A 288 -24.46 88.76 -48.74
C LEU A 288 -24.80 89.98 -47.90
N ARG A 289 -24.38 89.95 -46.60
CA ARG A 289 -24.70 91.05 -45.63
C ARG A 289 -24.05 92.36 -46.04
N THR A 290 -22.82 92.29 -46.57
CA THR A 290 -22.09 93.53 -46.96
C THR A 290 -22.78 94.27 -48.05
N PRO A 291 -23.10 93.71 -49.23
CA PRO A 291 -23.79 94.43 -50.27
C PRO A 291 -25.19 94.86 -49.90
N LEU A 292 -25.91 93.91 -49.11
CA LEU A 292 -27.26 94.25 -48.64
C LEU A 292 -27.30 95.44 -47.69
N ASN A 293 -26.34 95.53 -46.75
CA ASN A 293 -26.22 96.67 -45.88
C ASN A 293 -25.87 98.00 -46.68
N SER A 294 -25.02 97.83 -47.69
CA SER A 294 -24.73 98.96 -48.59
C SER A 294 -25.95 99.44 -49.37
N VAL A 295 -26.74 98.47 -49.93
CA VAL A 295 -27.98 98.78 -50.60
C VAL A 295 -29.00 99.48 -49.69
N VAL A 296 -29.23 98.93 -48.47
CA VAL A 296 -30.12 99.48 -47.47
C VAL A 296 -29.64 100.89 -47.05
N GLY A 297 -28.33 101.06 -46.79
CA GLY A 297 -27.76 102.31 -46.38
C GLY A 297 -27.92 103.39 -47.42
N PHE A 298 -27.54 103.12 -48.69
CA PHE A 298 -27.74 104.07 -49.76
C PHE A 298 -29.22 104.28 -50.08
N SER A 299 -30.07 103.30 -50.01
CA SER A 299 -31.52 103.49 -50.18
C SER A 299 -32.12 104.37 -49.09
N ALA A 300 -31.65 104.29 -47.83
CA ALA A 300 -32.07 105.18 -46.79
C ALA A 300 -31.65 106.66 -47.05
N LEU A 301 -30.40 106.84 -47.53
CA LEU A 301 -29.93 108.16 -47.92
C LEU A 301 -30.69 108.74 -49.07
N LEU A 302 -31.11 107.93 -50.07
CA LEU A 302 -31.96 108.33 -51.15
C LEU A 302 -33.37 108.70 -50.75
N ALA A 303 -33.86 108.32 -49.61
CA ALA A 303 -35.17 108.60 -49.02
C ALA A 303 -35.21 109.91 -48.22
N GLU A 304 -34.08 110.57 -48.01
CA GLU A 304 -33.99 111.83 -47.29
C GLU A 304 -34.46 113.02 -48.14
N GLU A 305 -35.40 113.85 -47.60
CA GLU A 305 -35.96 114.98 -48.28
C GLU A 305 -34.91 116.12 -48.33
N GLY A 306 -34.58 116.62 -49.57
CA GLY A 306 -33.63 117.71 -49.78
C GLY A 306 -32.31 117.32 -50.38
N LEU A 307 -32.20 116.14 -50.92
CA LEU A 307 -30.97 115.62 -51.55
C LEU A 307 -30.66 116.32 -52.87
N ASP A 308 -29.41 116.73 -53.08
CA ASP A 308 -29.01 117.31 -54.32
C ASP A 308 -28.99 116.27 -55.50
N VAL A 309 -29.31 116.62 -56.67
CA VAL A 309 -29.46 115.73 -57.83
C VAL A 309 -28.16 114.98 -58.15
N GLU A 310 -27.04 115.51 -57.80
CA GLU A 310 -25.73 114.88 -58.02
C GLU A 310 -25.47 113.76 -56.99
N ASP A 311 -25.76 113.99 -55.74
CA ASP A 311 -25.67 113.00 -54.64
C ASP A 311 -26.68 111.85 -54.89
N ALA A 312 -27.91 112.16 -55.33
CA ALA A 312 -28.91 111.15 -55.63
C ALA A 312 -28.49 110.22 -56.78
N ARG A 313 -27.76 110.73 -57.76
CA ARG A 313 -27.20 109.86 -58.83
C ARG A 313 -26.03 109.01 -58.36
N GLU A 314 -25.18 109.57 -57.49
CA GLU A 314 -24.09 108.80 -56.96
C GLU A 314 -24.56 107.65 -56.05
N TYR A 315 -25.51 107.89 -55.15
CA TYR A 315 -26.11 106.83 -54.27
C TYR A 315 -26.90 105.82 -55.11
N SER A 316 -27.64 106.18 -56.11
CA SER A 316 -28.32 105.22 -56.96
C SER A 316 -27.33 104.35 -57.78
N SER A 317 -26.22 104.92 -58.22
CA SER A 317 -25.13 104.17 -58.90
C SER A 317 -24.43 103.18 -57.93
N GLN A 318 -24.28 103.58 -56.67
CA GLN A 318 -23.69 102.67 -55.64
C GLN A 318 -24.66 101.52 -55.24
N VAL A 319 -25.98 101.79 -55.24
CA VAL A 319 -27.02 100.70 -55.04
C VAL A 319 -26.96 99.73 -56.22
N GLU A 320 -26.93 100.23 -57.44
CA GLU A 320 -26.86 99.41 -58.67
C GLU A 320 -25.59 98.57 -58.74
N LYS A 321 -24.45 99.08 -58.31
CA LYS A 321 -23.15 98.46 -58.29
C LYS A 321 -23.08 97.33 -57.23
N ASN A 322 -23.88 97.42 -56.19
CA ASN A 322 -23.93 96.36 -55.10
C ASN A 322 -25.02 95.30 -55.31
N ILE A 323 -25.84 95.42 -56.36
CA ILE A 323 -26.90 94.45 -56.73
C ILE A 323 -26.40 93.56 -57.92
N THR A 324 -25.47 94.00 -58.74
CA THR A 324 -24.85 93.23 -59.80
C THR A 324 -23.68 92.41 -59.32
#